data_49b5aa86642c539aeda75f1b72106381
#
_entry.id   49b5aa86642c539aeda75f1b72106381
#
_cell.length_a   1.000
_cell.length_b   1.000
_cell.length_c   1.000
_cell.angle_alpha   90.00
_cell.angle_beta   90.00
_cell.angle_gamma   90.00
#
_symmetry.space_group_name_H-M   'P 1'
#
loop_
_entity.id
_entity.type
_entity.pdbx_description
1 polymer ?
#
loop_
_entity_poly.entity_id
_entity_poly.type
_entity_poly.pdbx_seq_one_letter_code
_entity_poly.pdbx_strand_id
1 'polypeptide(L)'
;MKATKKIVCLTLAIVMAGLAFIMPVSAAQTLPLIMVNGIGSTPLYKNIGTEEEELLFSADDAFIEGLITDVGGAFLSSLIQYGVAKKDYDKFADTFYPAVNKYIADLGYNIDGTPVNDTVGFKQNTKPMSDYTEEEKAILSEFAYAYAERYGDANVYNFCYDWREDPITIAEELDAFIKEVAPNGKVNVVGMSMGANIVLAYIAKCGGAKLNNVVFAAPAWQGTSLFGNVVTNNLEIDIFTVENYLVQLANVSAVTHITAFIISYIASEKGLSHEYFGDINAVLQNINPRLYTDTFIPYFAGMPGLWALVPQEDYEAGKEFIFENHEIEIDPEYEAKLDAYHKIQGNAKQYIEAAKKQGMKFSIVCGYNCQMIPLSEEYESTDTIIDTKYMSGGANCAKYLQAHDDWDNIYTQKIKDGHNHMSWDSKVDASTAMFPENTWFIKNLQHNGFNRENGSLEVVMWLLSQNRQPTVTTDKENFPQFFLYNTYKKTTKAMPYDEVLGDVDGSGAVNTIDARLALKIAAGQVKATETQMLLGDIDENGTIATADAAEILKIAAGIYF
;
A
#
# COMPACT_ATOMS: atom_id res chain seq x y z
N MET A 1 -61.85 -13.41 26.86
CA MET A 1 -61.61 -14.42 25.79
C MET A 1 -61.45 -13.85 24.37
N LYS A 2 -62.18 -12.81 23.92
CA LYS A 2 -62.00 -12.28 22.55
C LYS A 2 -60.73 -11.42 22.37
N ALA A 3 -60.27 -10.71 23.41
CA ALA A 3 -59.05 -9.87 23.34
C ALA A 3 -57.76 -10.72 23.33
N THR A 4 -57.72 -11.79 24.13
CA THR A 4 -56.54 -12.68 24.22
C THR A 4 -56.28 -13.46 22.91
N LYS A 5 -57.35 -13.84 22.19
CA LYS A 5 -57.23 -14.51 20.88
C LYS A 5 -56.68 -13.56 19.80
N LYS A 6 -57.01 -12.24 19.85
CA LYS A 6 -56.46 -11.26 18.89
C LYS A 6 -54.97 -10.99 19.13
N ILE A 7 -54.55 -10.96 20.39
CA ILE A 7 -53.10 -10.75 20.72
C ILE A 7 -52.28 -11.95 20.30
N VAL A 8 -52.75 -13.18 20.55
CA VAL A 8 -52.07 -14.41 20.13
C VAL A 8 -51.99 -14.52 18.61
N CYS A 9 -53.06 -14.18 17.87
CA CYS A 9 -52.99 -14.13 16.40
C CYS A 9 -52.06 -13.07 15.85
N LEU A 10 -51.97 -11.89 16.50
CA LEU A 10 -51.04 -10.83 16.08
C LEU A 10 -49.60 -11.21 16.36
N THR A 11 -49.31 -11.85 17.51
CA THR A 11 -47.95 -12.32 17.84
C THR A 11 -47.51 -13.49 16.93
N LEU A 12 -48.42 -14.40 16.59
CA LEU A 12 -48.13 -15.45 15.60
C LEU A 12 -47.92 -14.89 14.19
N ALA A 13 -48.67 -13.87 13.78
CA ALA A 13 -48.48 -13.21 12.49
C ALA A 13 -47.15 -12.46 12.41
N ILE A 14 -46.70 -11.84 13.50
CA ILE A 14 -45.36 -11.16 13.57
C ILE A 14 -44.23 -12.20 13.58
N VAL A 15 -44.40 -13.33 14.28
CA VAL A 15 -43.42 -14.42 14.26
C VAL A 15 -43.39 -15.12 12.91
N MET A 16 -44.52 -15.32 12.25
CA MET A 16 -44.57 -15.87 10.89
C MET A 16 -44.08 -14.90 9.82
N ALA A 17 -44.29 -13.58 9.98
CA ALA A 17 -43.68 -12.56 9.11
C ALA A 17 -42.15 -12.45 9.32
N GLY A 18 -41.66 -12.60 10.57
CA GLY A 18 -40.24 -12.70 10.87
C GLY A 18 -39.58 -13.99 10.32
N LEU A 19 -40.32 -15.09 10.24
CA LEU A 19 -39.84 -16.36 9.67
C LEU A 19 -39.93 -16.39 8.13
N ALA A 20 -40.81 -15.58 7.51
CA ALA A 20 -40.95 -15.49 6.06
C ALA A 20 -39.86 -14.65 5.39
N PHE A 21 -39.05 -13.91 6.15
CA PHE A 21 -37.86 -13.20 5.66
C PHE A 21 -36.53 -13.94 5.86
N ILE A 22 -36.56 -15.14 6.40
CA ILE A 22 -35.50 -16.12 6.20
C ILE A 22 -35.80 -16.81 4.86
N MET A 23 -35.70 -16.08 3.75
CA MET A 23 -35.39 -16.76 2.50
C MET A 23 -34.11 -17.56 2.78
N PRO A 24 -34.03 -18.85 2.44
CA PRO A 24 -32.76 -19.47 2.30
C PRO A 24 -32.08 -18.60 1.20
N VAL A 25 -31.18 -17.71 1.57
CA VAL A 25 -30.11 -17.34 0.69
C VAL A 25 -29.60 -18.68 0.22
N SER A 26 -29.89 -19.03 -1.02
CA SER A 26 -29.26 -20.17 -1.68
C SER A 26 -27.79 -19.97 -1.26
N ALA A 27 -27.25 -20.92 -0.51
CA ALA A 27 -25.89 -20.82 -0.02
C ALA A 27 -25.06 -20.71 -1.29
N ALA A 28 -24.81 -19.45 -1.72
CA ALA A 28 -23.87 -19.18 -2.76
C ALA A 28 -22.60 -19.84 -2.24
N GLN A 29 -22.13 -20.85 -2.95
CA GLN A 29 -20.98 -21.63 -2.53
C GLN A 29 -19.88 -20.64 -2.19
N THR A 30 -19.53 -20.53 -0.91
CA THR A 30 -18.48 -19.62 -0.46
C THR A 30 -17.21 -20.03 -1.16
N LEU A 31 -16.66 -19.15 -1.97
CA LEU A 31 -15.41 -19.43 -2.70
C LEU A 31 -14.23 -19.26 -1.75
N PRO A 32 -13.20 -20.09 -1.85
CA PRO A 32 -11.99 -19.87 -1.07
C PRO A 32 -11.31 -18.55 -1.45
N LEU A 33 -10.79 -17.85 -0.44
CA LEU A 33 -9.90 -16.73 -0.59
C LEU A 33 -8.47 -17.23 -0.54
N ILE A 34 -7.66 -16.84 -1.53
CA ILE A 34 -6.22 -16.97 -1.49
C ILE A 34 -5.63 -15.57 -1.27
N MET A 35 -4.89 -15.41 -0.17
CA MET A 35 -4.07 -14.24 0.10
C MET A 35 -2.72 -14.41 -0.55
N VAL A 36 -2.30 -13.41 -1.34
CA VAL A 36 -0.95 -13.28 -1.91
C VAL A 36 -0.38 -11.97 -1.37
N ASN A 37 0.34 -12.08 -0.27
CA ASN A 37 0.85 -10.92 0.47
C ASN A 37 2.14 -10.36 -0.15
N GLY A 38 2.65 -9.24 0.37
CA GLY A 38 3.87 -8.58 -0.10
C GLY A 38 5.17 -9.15 0.47
N ILE A 39 6.25 -8.40 0.30
CA ILE A 39 7.59 -8.70 0.82
C ILE A 39 7.53 -8.96 2.33
N GLY A 40 8.22 -10.00 2.77
CA GLY A 40 8.40 -10.32 4.19
C GLY A 40 7.21 -10.99 4.86
N SER A 41 6.02 -11.00 4.24
CA SER A 41 4.85 -11.69 4.79
C SER A 41 5.01 -13.22 4.80
N THR A 42 5.90 -13.75 3.97
CA THR A 42 6.42 -15.11 4.07
C THR A 42 7.78 -15.04 4.73
N PRO A 43 7.95 -15.53 5.96
CA PRO A 43 9.24 -15.55 6.61
C PRO A 43 10.24 -16.44 5.86
N LEU A 44 11.47 -15.98 5.74
CA LEU A 44 12.57 -16.72 5.13
C LEU A 44 13.49 -17.29 6.20
N TYR A 45 13.84 -18.53 6.05
CA TYR A 45 14.66 -19.29 6.99
C TYR A 45 15.86 -19.91 6.26
N LYS A 46 16.94 -20.10 6.98
CA LYS A 46 18.10 -20.87 6.58
C LYS A 46 18.03 -22.27 7.22
N ASN A 47 18.51 -23.29 6.51
CA ASN A 47 18.61 -24.66 6.99
C ASN A 47 17.27 -25.24 7.51
N ILE A 48 16.17 -25.02 6.81
CA ILE A 48 14.83 -25.45 7.21
C ILE A 48 14.79 -26.94 7.57
N GLY A 49 14.18 -27.24 8.73
CA GLY A 49 13.99 -28.61 9.22
C GLY A 49 15.22 -29.26 9.83
N THR A 50 16.30 -28.53 10.07
CA THR A 50 17.51 -28.98 10.77
C THR A 50 17.62 -28.35 12.17
N GLU A 51 18.58 -28.83 12.98
CA GLU A 51 18.89 -28.20 14.28
C GLU A 51 19.53 -26.79 14.12
N GLU A 52 19.97 -26.44 12.93
CA GLU A 52 20.58 -25.16 12.57
C GLU A 52 19.59 -24.23 11.86
N GLU A 53 18.27 -24.48 11.99
CA GLU A 53 17.25 -23.61 11.41
C GLU A 53 17.30 -22.21 12.03
N GLU A 54 17.40 -21.19 11.19
CA GLU A 54 17.51 -19.79 11.57
C GLU A 54 16.53 -18.92 10.78
N LEU A 55 15.77 -18.05 11.46
CA LEU A 55 14.95 -17.03 10.82
C LEU A 55 15.85 -15.90 10.32
N LEU A 56 15.85 -15.66 9.00
CA LEU A 56 16.64 -14.62 8.37
C LEU A 56 15.85 -13.34 8.10
N PHE A 57 14.57 -13.45 7.78
CA PHE A 57 13.74 -12.31 7.47
C PHE A 57 12.27 -12.58 7.79
N SER A 58 11.62 -11.61 8.41
CA SER A 58 10.18 -11.57 8.66
C SER A 58 9.69 -10.12 8.68
N ALA A 59 8.44 -9.89 8.29
CA ALA A 59 7.79 -8.58 8.43
C ALA A 59 7.08 -8.42 9.78
N ASP A 60 7.30 -9.31 10.75
CA ASP A 60 6.75 -9.14 12.09
C ASP A 60 7.41 -7.96 12.83
N ASP A 61 6.62 -7.33 13.71
CA ASP A 61 7.03 -6.10 14.41
C ASP A 61 8.32 -6.28 15.20
N ALA A 62 8.53 -7.44 15.83
CA ALA A 62 9.70 -7.69 16.68
C ALA A 62 10.98 -7.81 15.84
N PHE A 63 10.90 -8.48 14.69
CA PHE A 63 12.02 -8.59 13.76
C PHE A 63 12.40 -7.22 13.18
N ILE A 64 11.40 -6.47 12.71
CA ILE A 64 11.59 -5.12 12.14
C ILE A 64 12.14 -4.15 13.19
N GLU A 65 11.67 -4.20 14.45
CA GLU A 65 12.19 -3.38 15.55
C GLU A 65 13.67 -3.69 15.82
N GLY A 66 14.04 -4.96 15.84
CA GLY A 66 15.41 -5.41 15.99
C GLY A 66 16.31 -4.89 14.86
N LEU A 67 15.87 -5.05 13.62
CA LEU A 67 16.60 -4.57 12.43
C LEU A 67 16.80 -3.04 12.45
N ILE A 68 15.74 -2.27 12.73
CA ILE A 68 15.82 -0.80 12.83
C ILE A 68 16.78 -0.37 13.95
N THR A 69 16.73 -1.05 15.10
CA THR A 69 17.60 -0.75 16.24
C THR A 69 19.06 -0.98 15.89
N ASP A 70 19.39 -2.10 15.29
CA ASP A 70 20.77 -2.46 14.96
C ASP A 70 21.33 -1.62 13.80
N VAL A 71 20.56 -1.46 12.71
CA VAL A 71 20.98 -0.63 11.56
C VAL A 71 21.03 0.85 11.93
N GLY A 72 20.05 1.35 12.67
CA GLY A 72 20.06 2.72 13.20
C GLY A 72 21.22 2.97 14.17
N GLY A 73 21.54 2.02 15.03
CA GLY A 73 22.71 2.07 15.92
C GLY A 73 24.02 2.07 15.15
N ALA A 74 24.13 1.28 14.08
CA ALA A 74 25.28 1.27 13.18
C ALA A 74 25.43 2.61 12.45
N PHE A 75 24.34 3.19 11.96
CA PHE A 75 24.33 4.50 11.31
C PHE A 75 24.85 5.60 12.26
N LEU A 76 24.35 5.67 13.48
CA LEU A 76 24.80 6.63 14.50
C LEU A 76 26.29 6.45 14.84
N SER A 77 26.73 5.19 15.01
CA SER A 77 28.13 4.87 15.28
C SER A 77 29.02 5.32 14.14
N SER A 78 28.57 5.15 12.90
CA SER A 78 29.28 5.58 11.69
C SER A 78 29.36 7.11 11.58
N LEU A 79 28.31 7.84 11.93
CA LEU A 79 28.30 9.30 12.01
C LEU A 79 29.29 9.83 13.06
N ILE A 80 29.37 9.19 14.23
CA ILE A 80 30.34 9.55 15.28
C ILE A 80 31.76 9.33 14.76
N GLN A 81 32.04 8.20 14.13
CA GLN A 81 33.36 7.90 13.56
C GLN A 81 33.74 8.87 12.43
N TYR A 82 32.78 9.20 11.55
CA TYR A 82 32.94 10.21 10.52
C TYR A 82 33.35 11.57 11.12
N GLY A 83 32.65 12.04 12.16
CA GLY A 83 32.96 13.29 12.85
C GLY A 83 34.32 13.27 13.53
N VAL A 84 34.67 12.18 14.20
CA VAL A 84 35.99 12.00 14.85
C VAL A 84 37.13 11.92 13.84
N ALA A 85 36.91 11.29 12.69
CA ALA A 85 37.88 11.15 11.59
C ALA A 85 37.97 12.37 10.68
N LYS A 86 37.46 13.54 11.10
CA LYS A 86 37.51 14.81 10.34
C LYS A 86 36.80 14.74 8.99
N LYS A 87 35.62 14.17 8.95
CA LYS A 87 34.78 14.02 7.75
C LYS A 87 35.36 13.05 6.71
N ASP A 88 35.89 11.93 7.16
CA ASP A 88 36.34 10.82 6.32
C ASP A 88 35.14 9.90 5.97
N TYR A 89 34.65 9.99 4.74
CA TYR A 89 33.52 9.21 4.24
C TYR A 89 33.80 7.71 4.21
N ASP A 90 35.03 7.30 3.94
CA ASP A 90 35.41 5.88 3.95
C ASP A 90 35.25 5.27 5.35
N LYS A 91 35.55 6.03 6.41
CA LYS A 91 35.35 5.57 7.78
C LYS A 91 33.88 5.38 8.13
N PHE A 92 32.99 6.18 7.57
CA PHE A 92 31.56 5.95 7.68
C PHE A 92 31.18 4.64 6.99
N ALA A 93 31.53 4.50 5.73
CA ALA A 93 31.19 3.34 4.91
C ALA A 93 31.75 2.04 5.47
N ASP A 94 33.02 2.03 5.92
CA ASP A 94 33.69 0.88 6.54
C ASP A 94 32.98 0.37 7.81
N THR A 95 32.21 1.21 8.49
CA THR A 95 31.46 0.83 9.67
C THR A 95 30.03 0.46 9.36
N PHE A 96 29.38 1.22 8.46
CA PHE A 96 27.95 1.10 8.19
C PHE A 96 27.61 -0.10 7.30
N TYR A 97 28.26 -0.23 6.14
CA TYR A 97 27.90 -1.30 5.20
C TYR A 97 28.11 -2.72 5.74
N PRO A 98 29.19 -3.04 6.45
CA PRO A 98 29.32 -4.36 7.06
C PRO A 98 28.22 -4.68 8.08
N ALA A 99 27.72 -3.67 8.80
CA ALA A 99 26.62 -3.87 9.75
C ALA A 99 25.28 -4.13 9.03
N VAL A 100 25.02 -3.46 7.90
CA VAL A 100 23.86 -3.74 7.04
C VAL A 100 24.00 -5.12 6.40
N ASN A 101 25.16 -5.41 5.81
CA ASN A 101 25.41 -6.66 5.08
C ASN A 101 25.26 -7.91 5.94
N LYS A 102 25.48 -7.81 7.24
CA LYS A 102 25.23 -8.91 8.20
C LYS A 102 23.80 -9.45 8.11
N TYR A 103 22.81 -8.59 7.81
CA TYR A 103 21.39 -8.97 7.74
C TYR A 103 20.96 -9.44 6.35
N ILE A 104 21.69 -9.03 5.30
CA ILE A 104 21.24 -9.23 3.93
C ILE A 104 22.07 -10.25 3.16
N ALA A 105 23.29 -10.57 3.62
CA ALA A 105 24.21 -11.42 2.85
C ALA A 105 23.62 -12.81 2.53
N ASP A 106 23.02 -13.48 3.51
CA ASP A 106 22.39 -14.79 3.30
C ASP A 106 21.10 -14.70 2.45
N LEU A 107 20.47 -13.52 2.40
CA LEU A 107 19.28 -13.27 1.58
C LEU A 107 19.62 -12.93 0.12
N GLY A 108 20.87 -12.60 -0.15
CA GLY A 108 21.32 -12.06 -1.44
C GLY A 108 21.22 -13.04 -2.61
N TYR A 109 21.31 -12.47 -3.79
CA TYR A 109 21.40 -13.17 -5.07
C TYR A 109 22.68 -12.78 -5.80
N ASN A 110 23.33 -13.75 -6.41
CA ASN A 110 24.43 -13.53 -7.33
C ASN A 110 23.91 -12.79 -8.57
N ILE A 111 24.82 -12.14 -9.27
CA ILE A 111 24.49 -11.33 -10.46
C ILE A 111 23.89 -12.13 -11.63
N ASP A 112 24.01 -13.44 -11.61
CA ASP A 112 23.41 -14.37 -12.56
C ASP A 112 21.98 -14.81 -12.19
N GLY A 113 21.41 -14.22 -11.14
CA GLY A 113 20.05 -14.53 -10.68
C GLY A 113 19.93 -15.79 -9.82
N THR A 114 21.05 -16.33 -9.33
CA THR A 114 21.05 -17.47 -8.40
C THR A 114 21.19 -17.00 -6.94
N PRO A 115 20.58 -17.69 -5.95
CA PRO A 115 20.73 -17.31 -4.55
C PRO A 115 22.19 -17.44 -4.09
N VAL A 116 22.66 -16.49 -3.28
CA VAL A 116 23.98 -16.56 -2.62
C VAL A 116 24.05 -17.76 -1.67
N ASN A 117 22.94 -18.05 -1.01
CA ASN A 117 22.81 -19.17 -0.10
C ASN A 117 21.59 -20.03 -0.48
N ASP A 118 21.87 -21.22 -1.02
CA ASP A 118 20.87 -22.18 -1.50
C ASP A 118 20.10 -22.91 -0.39
N THR A 119 20.51 -22.74 0.88
CA THR A 119 19.79 -23.28 2.04
C THR A 119 18.66 -22.36 2.53
N VAL A 120 18.53 -21.16 1.95
CA VAL A 120 17.47 -20.21 2.32
C VAL A 120 16.19 -20.54 1.56
N GLY A 121 15.09 -20.59 2.29
CA GLY A 121 13.78 -20.87 1.75
C GLY A 121 12.67 -20.46 2.71
N PHE A 122 11.46 -20.94 2.45
CA PHE A 122 10.28 -20.67 3.27
C PHE A 122 9.54 -21.96 3.62
N LYS A 123 8.70 -21.89 4.66
CA LYS A 123 7.86 -23.02 5.06
C LYS A 123 6.56 -22.99 4.27
N GLN A 124 6.36 -24.02 3.45
CA GLN A 124 5.15 -24.15 2.64
C GLN A 124 3.94 -24.47 3.52
N ASN A 125 2.80 -23.86 3.21
CA ASN A 125 1.56 -24.10 3.91
C ASN A 125 0.38 -24.09 2.92
N THR A 126 -0.18 -25.27 2.62
CA THR A 126 -1.29 -25.46 1.69
C THR A 126 -2.64 -25.75 2.38
N LYS A 127 -2.66 -25.73 3.71
CA LYS A 127 -3.89 -25.99 4.50
C LYS A 127 -4.71 -24.71 4.69
N PRO A 128 -6.02 -24.82 4.94
CA PRO A 128 -6.85 -23.67 5.26
C PRO A 128 -6.52 -23.10 6.65
N MET A 129 -6.85 -21.83 6.89
CA MET A 129 -6.63 -21.11 8.16
C MET A 129 -7.23 -21.85 9.37
N SER A 130 -8.32 -22.63 9.19
CA SER A 130 -8.90 -23.47 10.25
C SER A 130 -7.93 -24.49 10.85
N ASP A 131 -6.94 -24.91 10.08
CA ASP A 131 -5.97 -25.93 10.45
C ASP A 131 -4.62 -25.34 10.89
N TYR A 132 -4.54 -24.00 10.98
CA TYR A 132 -3.36 -23.29 11.44
C TYR A 132 -3.21 -23.38 12.96
N THR A 133 -1.97 -23.51 13.42
CA THR A 133 -1.60 -23.25 14.82
C THR A 133 -1.69 -21.76 15.13
N GLU A 134 -1.68 -21.40 16.41
CA GLU A 134 -1.69 -19.97 16.79
C GLU A 134 -0.42 -19.23 16.30
N GLU A 135 0.71 -19.93 16.20
CA GLU A 135 1.95 -19.37 15.65
C GLU A 135 1.82 -19.09 14.14
N GLU A 136 1.24 -20.04 13.39
CA GLU A 136 0.98 -19.85 11.96
C GLU A 136 -0.08 -18.76 11.69
N LYS A 137 -1.03 -18.57 12.60
CA LYS A 137 -2.01 -17.47 12.50
C LYS A 137 -1.38 -16.10 12.72
N ALA A 138 -0.33 -16.00 13.52
CA ALA A 138 0.30 -14.72 13.86
C ALA A 138 0.87 -13.97 12.62
N ILE A 139 1.18 -14.68 11.53
CA ILE A 139 1.68 -14.09 10.28
C ILE A 139 0.58 -13.75 9.27
N LEU A 140 -0.69 -14.03 9.59
CA LEU A 140 -1.79 -13.76 8.67
C LEU A 140 -2.15 -12.28 8.65
N SER A 141 -2.44 -11.79 7.47
CA SER A 141 -2.90 -10.41 7.28
C SER A 141 -4.32 -10.19 7.80
N GLU A 142 -4.65 -8.96 8.12
CA GLU A 142 -6.00 -8.52 8.51
C GLU A 142 -7.07 -8.88 7.46
N PHE A 143 -6.71 -8.97 6.18
CA PHE A 143 -7.59 -9.43 5.11
C PHE A 143 -8.07 -10.88 5.32
N ALA A 144 -7.16 -11.76 5.74
CA ALA A 144 -7.47 -13.16 6.03
C ALA A 144 -8.50 -13.28 7.16
N TYR A 145 -8.27 -12.54 8.25
CA TYR A 145 -9.19 -12.50 9.39
C TYR A 145 -10.55 -11.89 9.01
N ALA A 146 -10.58 -10.78 8.26
CA ALA A 146 -11.82 -10.15 7.83
C ALA A 146 -12.67 -11.08 6.95
N TYR A 147 -12.03 -11.88 6.10
CA TYR A 147 -12.74 -12.86 5.27
C TYR A 147 -13.20 -14.07 6.11
N ALA A 148 -12.36 -14.55 7.03
CA ALA A 148 -12.70 -15.66 7.92
C ALA A 148 -13.91 -15.35 8.81
N GLU A 149 -14.01 -14.15 9.34
CA GLU A 149 -15.16 -13.68 10.13
C GLU A 149 -16.48 -13.72 9.36
N ARG A 150 -16.45 -13.47 8.05
CA ARG A 150 -17.65 -13.45 7.20
C ARG A 150 -18.00 -14.79 6.59
N TYR A 151 -16.99 -15.58 6.24
CA TYR A 151 -17.15 -16.75 5.39
C TYR A 151 -16.59 -18.04 5.98
N GLY A 152 -15.98 -17.96 7.18
CA GLY A 152 -15.35 -19.08 7.87
C GLY A 152 -13.89 -19.28 7.48
N ASP A 153 -13.08 -19.62 8.46
CA ASP A 153 -11.63 -19.82 8.36
C ASP A 153 -11.22 -21.01 7.48
N ALA A 154 -12.11 -21.99 7.30
CA ALA A 154 -11.92 -23.09 6.35
C ALA A 154 -11.91 -22.65 4.87
N ASN A 155 -12.30 -21.41 4.58
CA ASN A 155 -12.31 -20.85 3.23
C ASN A 155 -11.17 -19.84 3.01
N VAL A 156 -10.19 -19.75 3.91
CA VAL A 156 -9.06 -18.82 3.81
C VAL A 156 -7.76 -19.57 3.69
N TYR A 157 -6.96 -19.19 2.70
CA TYR A 157 -5.66 -19.77 2.39
C TYR A 157 -4.64 -18.65 2.24
N ASN A 158 -3.43 -18.85 2.76
CA ASN A 158 -2.31 -17.95 2.58
C ASN A 158 -1.30 -18.60 1.65
N PHE A 159 -1.04 -17.99 0.50
CA PHE A 159 -0.02 -18.47 -0.42
C PHE A 159 1.33 -17.94 0.02
N CYS A 160 2.20 -18.84 0.48
CA CYS A 160 3.58 -18.56 0.87
C CYS A 160 4.49 -18.70 -0.35
N TYR A 161 5.46 -17.80 -0.50
CA TYR A 161 6.41 -17.80 -1.60
C TYR A 161 7.70 -17.07 -1.24
N ASP A 162 8.77 -17.38 -1.96
CA ASP A 162 10.03 -16.64 -1.85
C ASP A 162 9.94 -15.34 -2.65
N TRP A 163 9.78 -14.23 -1.98
CA TRP A 163 9.62 -12.92 -2.59
C TRP A 163 10.85 -12.42 -3.36
N ARG A 164 11.99 -13.09 -3.21
CA ARG A 164 13.23 -12.77 -3.93
C ARG A 164 13.24 -13.32 -5.37
N GLU A 165 12.47 -14.38 -5.62
CA GLU A 165 12.42 -15.13 -6.88
C GLU A 165 11.64 -14.37 -7.98
N ASP A 166 11.82 -14.81 -9.21
CA ASP A 166 11.10 -14.30 -10.38
C ASP A 166 9.58 -14.45 -10.24
N PRO A 167 8.81 -13.35 -10.40
CA PRO A 167 7.35 -13.39 -10.31
C PRO A 167 6.68 -14.39 -11.27
N ILE A 168 7.28 -14.71 -12.42
CA ILE A 168 6.72 -15.67 -13.37
C ILE A 168 6.88 -17.09 -12.83
N THR A 169 8.01 -17.41 -12.21
CA THR A 169 8.25 -18.68 -11.52
C THR A 169 7.26 -18.84 -10.36
N ILE A 170 7.12 -17.82 -9.51
CA ILE A 170 6.15 -17.83 -8.39
C ILE A 170 4.71 -17.98 -8.90
N ALA A 171 4.38 -17.40 -10.05
CA ALA A 171 3.04 -17.54 -10.65
C ALA A 171 2.72 -19.00 -11.07
N GLU A 172 3.72 -19.80 -11.43
CA GLU A 172 3.55 -21.24 -11.68
C GLU A 172 3.24 -22.01 -10.40
N GLU A 173 3.91 -21.64 -9.30
CA GLU A 173 3.61 -22.19 -7.97
C GLU A 173 2.21 -21.80 -7.51
N LEU A 174 1.79 -20.56 -7.73
CA LEU A 174 0.42 -20.09 -7.45
C LEU A 174 -0.62 -20.86 -8.29
N ASP A 175 -0.33 -21.19 -9.53
CA ASP A 175 -1.22 -22.01 -10.36
C ASP A 175 -1.39 -23.44 -9.80
N ALA A 176 -0.31 -24.05 -9.35
CA ALA A 176 -0.36 -25.35 -8.67
C ALA A 176 -1.18 -25.27 -7.37
N PHE A 177 -0.95 -24.22 -6.57
CA PHE A 177 -1.69 -23.98 -5.32
C PHE A 177 -3.19 -23.77 -5.56
N ILE A 178 -3.59 -22.95 -6.55
CA ILE A 178 -4.99 -22.74 -6.91
C ILE A 178 -5.66 -24.06 -7.35
N LYS A 179 -4.95 -24.90 -8.09
CA LYS A 179 -5.47 -26.21 -8.52
C LYS A 179 -5.66 -27.17 -7.35
N GLU A 180 -4.82 -27.09 -6.33
CA GLU A 180 -4.96 -27.88 -5.11
C GLU A 180 -6.14 -27.40 -4.27
N VAL A 181 -6.25 -26.09 -4.01
CA VAL A 181 -7.32 -25.47 -3.20
C VAL A 181 -8.70 -25.60 -3.88
N ALA A 182 -8.76 -25.41 -5.19
CA ALA A 182 -10.01 -25.40 -5.95
C ALA A 182 -9.91 -26.17 -7.27
N PRO A 183 -9.76 -27.51 -7.23
CA PRO A 183 -9.49 -28.32 -8.44
C PRO A 183 -10.56 -28.14 -9.52
N ASN A 184 -11.83 -28.03 -9.13
CA ASN A 184 -12.97 -27.90 -10.04
C ASN A 184 -13.70 -26.55 -9.93
N GLY A 185 -13.20 -25.64 -9.09
CA GLY A 185 -13.85 -24.36 -8.77
C GLY A 185 -13.04 -23.14 -9.22
N LYS A 186 -13.51 -22.01 -8.72
CA LYS A 186 -12.83 -20.72 -8.78
C LYS A 186 -12.43 -20.28 -7.38
N VAL A 187 -11.49 -19.34 -7.30
CA VAL A 187 -11.04 -18.71 -6.07
C VAL A 187 -11.24 -17.20 -6.12
N ASN A 188 -11.39 -16.57 -4.97
CA ASN A 188 -11.16 -15.15 -4.78
C ASN A 188 -9.69 -14.97 -4.46
N VAL A 189 -9.10 -13.84 -4.89
CA VAL A 189 -7.69 -13.53 -4.64
C VAL A 189 -7.56 -12.08 -4.17
N VAL A 190 -6.77 -11.86 -3.13
CA VAL A 190 -6.25 -10.53 -2.79
C VAL A 190 -4.75 -10.55 -3.02
N GLY A 191 -4.29 -9.71 -3.95
CA GLY A 191 -2.87 -9.41 -4.15
C GLY A 191 -2.52 -8.10 -3.44
N MET A 192 -1.76 -8.18 -2.35
CA MET A 192 -1.32 -7.02 -1.61
C MET A 192 0.14 -6.69 -1.94
N SER A 193 0.46 -5.40 -2.14
CA SER A 193 1.83 -4.98 -2.38
C SER A 193 2.46 -5.77 -3.54
N MET A 194 3.64 -6.35 -3.36
CA MET A 194 4.30 -7.24 -4.33
C MET A 194 3.45 -8.47 -4.69
N GLY A 195 2.54 -8.91 -3.82
CA GLY A 195 1.62 -10.01 -4.15
C GLY A 195 0.78 -9.73 -5.39
N ALA A 196 0.49 -8.46 -5.69
CA ALA A 196 -0.19 -8.06 -6.91
C ALA A 196 0.66 -8.29 -8.18
N ASN A 197 2.00 -8.21 -8.08
CA ASN A 197 2.94 -8.53 -9.17
C ASN A 197 2.84 -10.02 -9.52
N ILE A 198 2.78 -10.87 -8.49
CA ILE A 198 2.66 -12.32 -8.64
C ILE A 198 1.30 -12.69 -9.28
N VAL A 199 0.21 -12.06 -8.79
CA VAL A 199 -1.13 -12.29 -9.37
C VAL A 199 -1.21 -11.77 -10.80
N LEU A 200 -0.56 -10.65 -11.14
CA LEU A 200 -0.46 -10.16 -12.51
C LEU A 200 0.29 -11.14 -13.42
N ALA A 201 1.42 -11.68 -12.96
CA ALA A 201 2.18 -12.70 -13.68
C ALA A 201 1.33 -13.98 -13.89
N TYR A 202 0.58 -14.41 -12.87
CA TYR A 202 -0.39 -15.51 -12.99
C TYR A 202 -1.46 -15.22 -14.06
N ILE A 203 -2.07 -14.03 -14.02
CA ILE A 203 -3.09 -13.64 -15.01
C ILE A 203 -2.50 -13.64 -16.42
N ALA A 204 -1.30 -13.15 -16.60
CA ALA A 204 -0.63 -13.10 -17.91
C ALA A 204 -0.35 -14.53 -18.45
N LYS A 205 0.02 -15.45 -17.57
CA LYS A 205 0.43 -16.82 -17.94
C LYS A 205 -0.73 -17.80 -18.02
N CYS A 206 -1.64 -17.76 -17.04
CA CYS A 206 -2.71 -18.74 -16.85
C CYS A 206 -4.11 -18.21 -17.18
N GLY A 207 -4.27 -16.89 -17.33
CA GLY A 207 -5.56 -16.23 -17.59
C GLY A 207 -6.46 -16.17 -16.35
N GLY A 208 -7.75 -15.79 -16.58
CA GLY A 208 -8.72 -15.54 -15.51
C GLY A 208 -9.69 -16.67 -15.22
N ALA A 209 -9.60 -17.82 -15.91
CA ALA A 209 -10.63 -18.86 -15.86
C ALA A 209 -10.87 -19.44 -14.45
N LYS A 210 -9.82 -19.54 -13.63
CA LYS A 210 -9.87 -20.02 -12.24
C LYS A 210 -10.13 -18.91 -11.21
N LEU A 211 -10.13 -17.65 -11.63
CA LEU A 211 -10.30 -16.49 -10.76
C LEU A 211 -11.76 -16.02 -10.76
N ASN A 212 -12.28 -15.62 -9.59
CA ASN A 212 -13.60 -15.02 -9.45
C ASN A 212 -13.48 -13.52 -9.20
N ASN A 213 -13.28 -13.08 -7.95
CA ASN A 213 -12.95 -11.69 -7.62
C ASN A 213 -11.46 -11.60 -7.34
N VAL A 214 -10.77 -10.69 -8.02
CA VAL A 214 -9.38 -10.32 -7.77
C VAL A 214 -9.37 -8.88 -7.30
N VAL A 215 -8.82 -8.65 -6.13
CA VAL A 215 -8.63 -7.31 -5.57
C VAL A 215 -7.14 -7.07 -5.37
N PHE A 216 -6.63 -6.04 -6.02
CA PHE A 216 -5.30 -5.51 -5.74
C PHE A 216 -5.41 -4.45 -4.64
N ALA A 217 -4.83 -4.72 -3.48
CA ALA A 217 -4.83 -3.83 -2.32
C ALA A 217 -3.42 -3.26 -2.11
N ALA A 218 -3.28 -1.94 -2.13
CA ALA A 218 -1.98 -1.26 -2.07
C ALA A 218 -0.92 -1.91 -3.01
N PRO A 219 -1.22 -2.11 -4.30
CA PRO A 219 -0.46 -2.99 -5.17
C PRO A 219 0.82 -2.34 -5.70
N ALA A 220 1.93 -3.09 -5.74
CA ALA A 220 3.19 -2.69 -6.36
C ALA A 220 3.31 -3.11 -7.85
N TRP A 221 2.22 -3.49 -8.48
CA TRP A 221 2.15 -4.14 -9.80
C TRP A 221 2.71 -3.32 -10.97
N GLN A 222 2.82 -1.99 -10.80
CA GLN A 222 3.47 -1.08 -11.75
C GLN A 222 4.79 -0.51 -11.21
N GLY A 223 5.31 -1.10 -10.14
CA GLY A 223 6.51 -0.65 -9.46
C GLY A 223 6.27 0.37 -8.34
N THR A 224 7.34 0.95 -7.86
CA THR A 224 7.36 2.06 -6.91
C THR A 224 8.61 2.92 -7.15
N SER A 225 8.50 4.23 -7.02
CA SER A 225 9.65 5.14 -7.15
C SER A 225 10.76 4.84 -6.13
N LEU A 226 10.42 4.20 -5.00
CA LEU A 226 11.42 3.75 -4.04
C LEU A 226 12.50 2.87 -4.70
N PHE A 227 12.09 1.85 -5.47
CA PHE A 227 13.02 0.97 -6.19
C PHE A 227 13.53 1.61 -7.48
N GLY A 228 12.71 2.41 -8.17
CA GLY A 228 13.17 3.19 -9.33
C GLY A 228 14.34 4.09 -8.97
N ASN A 229 14.24 4.87 -7.89
CA ASN A 229 15.29 5.77 -7.42
C ASN A 229 16.56 5.01 -6.98
N VAL A 230 16.42 3.85 -6.35
CA VAL A 230 17.57 3.01 -5.98
C VAL A 230 18.33 2.56 -7.23
N VAL A 231 17.66 1.96 -8.21
CA VAL A 231 18.35 1.41 -9.39
C VAL A 231 18.88 2.48 -10.36
N THR A 232 18.33 3.70 -10.32
CA THR A 232 18.78 4.83 -11.14
C THR A 232 19.72 5.80 -10.42
N ASN A 233 20.12 5.48 -9.18
CA ASN A 233 20.96 6.33 -8.33
C ASN A 233 20.36 7.73 -8.05
N ASN A 234 19.05 7.79 -7.93
CA ASN A 234 18.34 9.03 -7.60
C ASN A 234 17.92 9.04 -6.11
N LEU A 235 18.90 8.79 -5.22
CA LEU A 235 18.68 8.76 -3.78
C LEU A 235 19.04 10.11 -3.17
N GLU A 236 18.06 10.77 -2.58
CA GLU A 236 18.24 12.04 -1.89
C GLU A 236 17.37 12.10 -0.63
N ILE A 237 17.94 12.58 0.48
CA ILE A 237 17.21 12.72 1.74
C ILE A 237 16.97 14.20 2.01
N ASP A 238 15.72 14.62 1.99
CA ASP A 238 15.31 15.96 2.39
C ASP A 238 14.78 15.97 3.84
N ILE A 239 15.19 16.99 4.61
CA ILE A 239 14.81 17.12 6.02
C ILE A 239 13.28 17.25 6.21
N PHE A 240 12.62 18.00 5.33
CA PHE A 240 11.17 18.18 5.40
C PHE A 240 10.43 16.87 5.18
N THR A 241 10.91 16.04 4.25
CA THR A 241 10.40 14.69 3.99
C THR A 241 10.58 13.79 5.21
N VAL A 242 11.76 13.85 5.86
CA VAL A 242 12.04 13.10 7.09
C VAL A 242 11.12 13.54 8.23
N GLU A 243 10.94 14.84 8.46
CA GLU A 243 10.05 15.36 9.51
C GLU A 243 8.60 14.90 9.30
N ASN A 244 8.07 15.04 8.08
CA ASN A 244 6.71 14.62 7.74
C ASN A 244 6.53 13.11 7.90
N TYR A 245 7.48 12.31 7.43
CA TYR A 245 7.46 10.86 7.57
C TYR A 245 7.42 10.43 9.04
N LEU A 246 8.23 11.07 9.89
CA LEU A 246 8.25 10.80 11.33
C LEU A 246 6.94 11.18 12.01
N VAL A 247 6.30 12.29 11.63
CA VAL A 247 4.98 12.68 12.12
C VAL A 247 3.93 11.62 11.76
N GLN A 248 3.97 11.08 10.56
CA GLN A 248 3.08 10.00 10.15
C GLN A 248 3.31 8.71 10.96
N LEU A 249 4.57 8.33 11.12
CA LEU A 249 4.93 7.16 11.90
C LEU A 249 4.59 7.34 13.40
N ALA A 250 4.75 8.49 14.00
CA ALA A 250 4.44 8.72 15.42
C ALA A 250 2.99 8.38 15.79
N ASN A 251 2.11 8.28 14.80
CA ASN A 251 0.73 7.86 14.99
C ASN A 251 0.51 6.33 14.94
N VAL A 252 1.54 5.51 14.64
CA VAL A 252 1.36 4.09 14.28
C VAL A 252 2.07 3.09 15.20
N SER A 253 3.24 3.37 15.78
CA SER A 253 3.94 2.38 16.64
C SER A 253 4.93 2.92 17.66
N ALA A 254 5.31 2.06 18.64
CA ALA A 254 6.34 2.36 19.67
C ALA A 254 7.76 2.51 19.06
N VAL A 255 8.05 1.84 17.96
CA VAL A 255 9.32 1.94 17.20
C VAL A 255 9.59 3.37 16.77
N THR A 256 8.55 4.09 16.44
CA THR A 256 8.58 5.50 16.06
C THR A 256 9.08 6.42 17.15
N HIS A 257 8.82 6.08 18.41
CA HIS A 257 9.30 6.92 19.52
C HIS A 257 10.82 6.89 19.62
N ILE A 258 11.47 5.76 19.32
CA ILE A 258 12.94 5.64 19.36
C ILE A 258 13.56 6.38 18.17
N THR A 259 13.03 6.19 16.97
CA THR A 259 13.54 6.87 15.76
C THR A 259 13.24 8.37 15.80
N ALA A 260 12.02 8.77 16.18
CA ALA A 260 11.66 10.16 16.40
C ALA A 260 12.45 10.81 17.56
N PHE A 261 12.74 10.05 18.63
CA PHE A 261 13.60 10.50 19.72
C PHE A 261 15.04 10.71 19.25
N ILE A 262 15.60 9.78 18.48
CA ILE A 262 16.96 9.90 17.92
C ILE A 262 17.05 11.12 17.01
N ILE A 263 16.11 11.34 16.12
CA ILE A 263 16.13 12.47 15.18
C ILE A 263 15.79 13.77 15.89
N SER A 264 14.82 13.82 16.80
CA SER A 264 14.56 15.02 17.61
C SER A 264 15.69 15.33 18.57
N TYR A 265 16.40 14.32 19.09
CA TYR A 265 17.59 14.50 19.90
C TYR A 265 18.74 15.07 19.07
N ILE A 266 18.96 14.56 17.86
CA ILE A 266 19.92 15.09 16.89
C ILE A 266 19.53 16.53 16.49
N ALA A 267 18.26 16.82 16.27
CA ALA A 267 17.77 18.13 15.87
C ALA A 267 17.71 19.17 17.00
N SER A 268 17.35 18.79 18.23
CA SER A 268 17.02 19.72 19.31
C SER A 268 18.19 20.15 20.20
N GLU A 269 19.16 19.27 20.47
CA GLU A 269 20.15 19.54 21.55
C GLU A 269 21.35 20.37 21.14
N LYS A 270 21.62 20.59 19.84
CA LYS A 270 22.84 21.30 19.41
C LYS A 270 22.66 22.35 18.30
N GLY A 271 21.44 22.77 18.01
CA GLY A 271 21.23 23.70 16.89
C GLY A 271 21.65 23.06 15.55
N LEU A 272 21.43 21.76 15.43
CA LEU A 272 21.75 20.91 14.29
C LEU A 272 20.71 21.06 13.16
N SER A 273 20.17 22.29 12.99
CA SER A 273 19.38 22.65 11.83
C SER A 273 20.18 22.47 10.52
N HIS A 274 19.67 22.89 9.43
CA HIS A 274 20.15 22.92 8.06
C HIS A 274 21.65 22.59 7.77
N GLU A 275 22.56 23.02 8.63
CA GLU A 275 24.02 22.82 8.47
C GLU A 275 24.46 21.35 8.68
N TYR A 276 23.72 20.62 9.52
CA TYR A 276 24.04 19.20 9.81
C TYR A 276 23.33 18.24 8.85
N PHE A 277 22.13 18.54 8.44
CA PHE A 277 21.43 17.76 7.41
C PHE A 277 22.00 18.00 6.02
N GLY A 278 22.49 19.20 5.73
CA GLY A 278 23.35 19.41 4.56
C GLY A 278 24.60 18.53 4.58
N ASP A 279 25.21 18.31 5.75
CA ASP A 279 26.32 17.37 5.92
C ASP A 279 25.87 15.89 5.79
N ILE A 280 24.65 15.51 6.18
CA ILE A 280 24.13 14.14 5.99
C ILE A 280 23.89 13.85 4.51
N ASN A 281 23.29 14.74 3.75
CA ASN A 281 23.17 14.59 2.30
C ASN A 281 24.56 14.48 1.64
N ALA A 282 25.50 15.30 2.06
CA ALA A 282 26.88 15.20 1.58
C ALA A 282 27.52 13.85 1.97
N VAL A 283 27.27 13.32 3.17
CA VAL A 283 27.73 11.97 3.56
C VAL A 283 27.12 10.95 2.64
N LEU A 284 25.80 10.94 2.48
CA LEU A 284 25.08 9.95 1.66
C LEU A 284 25.54 9.99 0.20
N GLN A 285 25.66 11.18 -0.40
CA GLN A 285 26.16 11.33 -1.77
C GLN A 285 27.60 10.82 -1.93
N ASN A 286 28.48 11.05 -0.93
CA ASN A 286 29.87 10.60 -1.02
C ASN A 286 30.06 9.11 -0.70
N ILE A 287 29.19 8.50 0.09
CA ILE A 287 29.23 7.04 0.34
C ILE A 287 28.41 6.25 -0.69
N ASN A 288 27.58 6.91 -1.47
CA ASN A 288 26.65 6.30 -2.42
C ASN A 288 27.34 5.34 -3.42
N PRO A 289 28.50 5.68 -4.02
CA PRO A 289 29.22 4.71 -4.86
C PRO A 289 29.52 3.39 -4.14
N ARG A 290 29.87 3.45 -2.87
CA ARG A 290 30.13 2.26 -2.03
C ARG A 290 28.86 1.53 -1.61
N LEU A 291 27.70 2.20 -1.55
CA LEU A 291 26.40 1.52 -1.39
C LEU A 291 26.20 0.48 -2.49
N TYR A 292 26.50 0.87 -3.73
CA TYR A 292 26.35 -0.03 -4.88
C TYR A 292 27.39 -1.13 -4.88
N THR A 293 28.68 -0.79 -4.76
CA THR A 293 29.76 -1.77 -4.83
C THR A 293 29.84 -2.71 -3.63
N ASP A 294 29.53 -2.23 -2.42
CA ASP A 294 29.72 -2.98 -1.18
C ASP A 294 28.42 -3.71 -0.74
N THR A 295 27.23 -3.28 -1.25
CA THR A 295 25.94 -3.78 -0.74
C THR A 295 24.95 -4.12 -1.85
N PHE A 296 24.54 -3.15 -2.68
CA PHE A 296 23.42 -3.37 -3.61
C PHE A 296 23.78 -4.40 -4.70
N ILE A 297 24.89 -4.21 -5.39
CA ILE A 297 25.31 -5.11 -6.48
C ILE A 297 25.58 -6.51 -5.98
N PRO A 298 26.35 -6.74 -4.89
CA PRO A 298 26.63 -8.08 -4.41
C PRO A 298 25.43 -8.91 -3.95
N TYR A 299 24.33 -8.24 -3.52
CA TYR A 299 23.24 -8.95 -2.86
C TYR A 299 21.86 -8.73 -3.50
N PHE A 300 21.64 -7.62 -4.17
CA PHE A 300 20.30 -7.24 -4.66
C PHE A 300 20.20 -7.14 -6.18
N ALA A 301 21.29 -6.79 -6.88
CA ALA A 301 21.25 -6.61 -8.33
C ALA A 301 20.87 -7.89 -9.10
N GLY A 302 21.19 -9.07 -8.55
CA GLY A 302 20.79 -10.37 -9.10
C GLY A 302 19.42 -10.88 -8.62
N MET A 303 18.62 -10.09 -7.87
CA MET A 303 17.37 -10.53 -7.25
C MET A 303 16.15 -10.18 -8.12
N PRO A 304 15.54 -11.12 -8.87
CA PRO A 304 14.45 -10.81 -9.81
C PRO A 304 13.23 -10.19 -9.15
N GLY A 305 12.91 -10.62 -7.92
CA GLY A 305 11.76 -10.10 -7.19
C GLY A 305 11.85 -8.59 -6.90
N LEU A 306 13.06 -8.04 -6.67
CA LEU A 306 13.22 -6.60 -6.48
C LEU A 306 13.14 -5.83 -7.80
N TRP A 307 13.68 -6.38 -8.89
CA TRP A 307 13.52 -5.78 -10.21
C TRP A 307 12.06 -5.68 -10.63
N ALA A 308 11.21 -6.62 -10.22
CA ALA A 308 9.78 -6.56 -10.48
C ALA A 308 9.08 -5.36 -9.82
N LEU A 309 9.73 -4.68 -8.86
CA LEU A 309 9.23 -3.47 -8.20
C LEU A 309 9.74 -2.18 -8.85
N VAL A 310 10.59 -2.27 -9.86
CA VAL A 310 11.07 -1.11 -10.62
C VAL A 310 9.97 -0.67 -11.58
N PRO A 311 9.61 0.63 -11.63
CA PRO A 311 8.69 1.16 -12.62
C PRO A 311 9.18 0.94 -14.05
N GLN A 312 8.24 0.77 -14.99
CA GLN A 312 8.56 0.56 -16.40
C GLN A 312 9.42 1.69 -16.98
N GLU A 313 9.21 2.93 -16.53
CA GLU A 313 9.92 4.12 -16.98
C GLU A 313 11.38 4.15 -16.50
N ASP A 314 11.71 3.50 -15.38
CA ASP A 314 13.04 3.48 -14.77
C ASP A 314 13.85 2.22 -15.13
N TYR A 315 13.21 1.23 -15.75
CA TYR A 315 13.79 -0.10 -15.93
C TYR A 315 15.06 -0.09 -16.77
N GLU A 316 15.02 0.52 -17.96
CA GLU A 316 16.19 0.56 -18.86
C GLU A 316 17.32 1.42 -18.27
N ALA A 317 16.99 2.59 -17.68
CA ALA A 317 17.98 3.44 -17.02
C ALA A 317 18.60 2.73 -15.80
N GLY A 318 17.80 1.95 -15.08
CA GLY A 318 18.27 1.13 -13.96
C GLY A 318 19.25 0.03 -14.41
N LYS A 319 18.96 -0.68 -15.52
CA LYS A 319 19.90 -1.66 -16.09
C LYS A 319 21.21 -0.99 -16.52
N GLU A 320 21.13 0.12 -17.25
CA GLU A 320 22.30 0.90 -17.65
C GLU A 320 23.15 1.28 -16.43
N PHE A 321 22.52 1.86 -15.40
CA PHE A 321 23.26 2.29 -14.21
C PHE A 321 23.87 1.10 -13.44
N ILE A 322 23.11 0.06 -13.16
CA ILE A 322 23.56 -1.05 -12.30
C ILE A 322 24.59 -1.93 -13.03
N PHE A 323 24.38 -2.26 -14.31
CA PHE A 323 25.24 -3.19 -15.01
C PHE A 323 26.29 -2.48 -15.87
N GLU A 324 25.90 -1.61 -16.80
CA GLU A 324 26.84 -1.00 -17.75
C GLU A 324 27.79 0.00 -17.08
N ASN A 325 27.28 0.90 -16.22
CA ASN A 325 28.14 1.88 -15.55
C ASN A 325 29.09 1.27 -14.52
N HIS A 326 28.79 0.05 -14.04
CA HIS A 326 29.70 -0.71 -13.17
C HIS A 326 30.50 -1.77 -13.91
N GLU A 327 30.48 -1.79 -15.26
CA GLU A 327 31.22 -2.73 -16.11
C GLU A 327 30.90 -4.21 -15.80
N ILE A 328 29.63 -4.51 -15.45
CA ILE A 328 29.14 -5.84 -15.12
C ILE A 328 28.46 -6.44 -16.34
N GLU A 329 28.95 -7.59 -16.81
CA GLU A 329 28.27 -8.38 -17.84
C GLU A 329 27.08 -9.13 -17.22
N ILE A 330 25.86 -8.74 -17.60
CA ILE A 330 24.65 -9.41 -17.12
C ILE A 330 24.53 -10.78 -17.80
N ASP A 331 24.16 -11.80 -17.03
CA ASP A 331 23.86 -13.10 -17.60
C ASP A 331 22.64 -13.04 -18.53
N PRO A 332 22.72 -13.51 -19.80
CA PRO A 332 21.63 -13.38 -20.77
C PRO A 332 20.34 -14.11 -20.36
N GLU A 333 20.42 -15.22 -19.58
CA GLU A 333 19.22 -15.92 -19.10
C GLU A 333 18.57 -15.15 -17.96
N TYR A 334 19.38 -14.51 -17.11
CA TYR A 334 18.90 -13.62 -16.06
C TYR A 334 18.23 -12.38 -16.65
N GLU A 335 18.88 -11.70 -17.60
CA GLU A 335 18.29 -10.53 -18.29
C GLU A 335 16.95 -10.89 -18.95
N ALA A 336 16.88 -12.04 -19.62
CA ALA A 336 15.64 -12.49 -20.25
C ALA A 336 14.49 -12.72 -19.24
N LYS A 337 14.79 -13.14 -18.01
CA LYS A 337 13.80 -13.25 -16.93
C LYS A 337 13.27 -11.87 -16.53
N LEU A 338 14.17 -10.90 -16.32
CA LEU A 338 13.79 -9.53 -15.97
C LEU A 338 12.91 -8.90 -17.07
N ASP A 339 13.35 -8.99 -18.32
CA ASP A 339 12.63 -8.46 -19.49
C ASP A 339 11.25 -9.12 -19.66
N ALA A 340 11.14 -10.43 -19.39
CA ALA A 340 9.89 -11.16 -19.49
C ALA A 340 8.84 -10.61 -18.49
N TYR A 341 9.23 -10.34 -17.25
CA TYR A 341 8.32 -9.77 -16.28
C TYR A 341 7.97 -8.30 -16.60
N HIS A 342 8.95 -7.47 -16.96
CA HIS A 342 8.69 -6.07 -17.34
C HIS A 342 7.79 -5.96 -18.59
N LYS A 343 7.88 -6.90 -19.52
CA LYS A 343 6.93 -7.02 -20.61
C LYS A 343 5.50 -7.32 -20.13
N ILE A 344 5.33 -8.14 -19.09
CA ILE A 344 4.02 -8.38 -18.46
C ILE A 344 3.52 -7.09 -17.81
N GLN A 345 4.34 -6.41 -17.03
CA GLN A 345 4.02 -5.16 -16.36
C GLN A 345 3.57 -4.08 -17.36
N GLY A 346 4.33 -3.86 -18.44
CA GLY A 346 3.99 -2.90 -19.49
C GLY A 346 2.71 -3.25 -20.28
N ASN A 347 2.29 -4.51 -20.30
CA ASN A 347 1.07 -4.98 -20.98
C ASN A 347 -0.06 -5.39 -20.02
N ALA A 348 0.01 -5.00 -18.76
CA ALA A 348 -0.89 -5.42 -17.69
C ALA A 348 -2.37 -5.21 -18.04
N LYS A 349 -2.72 -4.07 -18.63
CA LYS A 349 -4.10 -3.77 -19.06
C LYS A 349 -4.64 -4.84 -20.02
N GLN A 350 -3.85 -5.27 -20.99
CA GLN A 350 -4.26 -6.27 -21.98
C GLN A 350 -4.54 -7.62 -21.32
N TYR A 351 -3.68 -8.05 -20.41
CA TYR A 351 -3.85 -9.33 -19.71
C TYR A 351 -5.07 -9.34 -18.80
N ILE A 352 -5.27 -8.27 -18.02
CA ILE A 352 -6.42 -8.13 -17.13
C ILE A 352 -7.73 -8.09 -17.92
N GLU A 353 -7.80 -7.31 -19.01
CA GLU A 353 -8.99 -7.27 -19.87
C GLU A 353 -9.27 -8.62 -20.54
N ALA A 354 -8.24 -9.38 -20.91
CA ALA A 354 -8.42 -10.73 -21.43
C ALA A 354 -8.97 -11.70 -20.35
N ALA A 355 -8.50 -11.59 -19.12
CA ALA A 355 -8.98 -12.39 -17.99
C ALA A 355 -10.42 -12.01 -17.58
N LYS A 356 -10.79 -10.72 -17.63
CA LYS A 356 -12.17 -10.25 -17.42
C LYS A 356 -13.14 -10.89 -18.41
N LYS A 357 -12.75 -11.07 -19.69
CA LYS A 357 -13.56 -11.79 -20.68
C LYS A 357 -13.76 -13.27 -20.35
N GLN A 358 -12.91 -13.86 -19.52
CA GLN A 358 -13.05 -15.23 -19.01
C GLN A 358 -13.89 -15.30 -17.73
N GLY A 359 -14.46 -14.18 -17.29
CA GLY A 359 -15.35 -14.07 -16.13
C GLY A 359 -14.66 -13.75 -14.80
N MET A 360 -13.40 -13.33 -14.83
CA MET A 360 -12.72 -12.70 -13.68
C MET A 360 -13.31 -11.31 -13.46
N LYS A 361 -13.51 -10.94 -12.19
CA LYS A 361 -13.82 -9.57 -11.75
C LYS A 361 -12.56 -8.97 -11.15
N PHE A 362 -12.27 -7.72 -11.46
CA PHE A 362 -11.02 -7.06 -11.08
C PHE A 362 -11.28 -5.71 -10.44
N SER A 363 -10.60 -5.43 -9.34
CA SER A 363 -10.70 -4.16 -8.62
C SER A 363 -9.36 -3.80 -7.98
N ILE A 364 -9.12 -2.49 -7.82
CA ILE A 364 -7.92 -1.93 -7.20
C ILE A 364 -8.34 -1.03 -6.03
N VAL A 365 -7.61 -1.10 -4.91
CA VAL A 365 -7.76 -0.20 -3.76
C VAL A 365 -6.41 0.40 -3.43
N CYS A 366 -6.31 1.74 -3.54
CA CYS A 366 -5.09 2.52 -3.37
C CYS A 366 -5.16 3.40 -2.12
N GLY A 367 -4.05 3.52 -1.38
CA GLY A 367 -3.84 4.64 -0.47
C GLY A 367 -3.41 5.89 -1.22
N TYR A 368 -3.60 7.08 -0.64
CA TYR A 368 -3.05 8.33 -1.15
C TYR A 368 -2.87 9.38 -0.05
N ASN A 369 -2.14 10.46 -0.37
CA ASN A 369 -1.85 11.56 0.53
C ASN A 369 -1.03 11.15 1.77
N CYS A 370 -0.16 10.14 1.64
CA CYS A 370 0.87 9.83 2.62
C CYS A 370 2.25 10.17 2.07
N GLN A 371 3.17 10.50 2.97
CA GLN A 371 4.56 10.77 2.62
C GLN A 371 5.29 9.46 2.35
N MET A 372 6.04 9.39 1.26
CA MET A 372 6.96 8.29 0.96
C MET A 372 8.05 8.16 2.03
N ILE A 373 8.62 6.97 2.18
CA ILE A 373 9.90 6.78 2.88
C ILE A 373 10.92 7.80 2.34
N PRO A 374 11.60 8.57 3.21
CA PRO A 374 12.38 9.73 2.80
C PRO A 374 13.73 9.36 2.18
N LEU A 375 13.71 8.74 1.01
CA LEU A 375 14.88 8.37 0.20
C LEU A 375 14.95 9.14 -1.13
N SER A 376 14.03 10.08 -1.38
CA SER A 376 14.07 10.97 -2.53
C SER A 376 13.46 12.34 -2.19
N GLU A 377 13.80 13.38 -2.97
CA GLU A 377 13.18 14.71 -2.86
C GLU A 377 11.77 14.80 -3.45
N GLU A 378 11.28 13.74 -4.06
CA GLU A 378 9.96 13.74 -4.67
C GLU A 378 8.86 13.64 -3.61
N TYR A 379 7.99 14.66 -3.57
CA TYR A 379 6.83 14.73 -2.68
C TYR A 379 5.60 14.06 -3.29
N GLU A 380 5.77 12.92 -3.95
CA GLU A 380 4.66 12.22 -4.59
C GLU A 380 3.61 11.78 -3.57
N SER A 381 2.34 11.71 -4.01
CA SER A 381 1.27 11.11 -3.22
C SER A 381 1.43 9.59 -3.20
N THR A 382 1.51 9.02 -2.01
CA THR A 382 1.79 7.59 -1.81
C THR A 382 0.93 7.02 -0.69
N ASP A 383 1.10 5.74 -0.42
CA ASP A 383 0.66 5.06 0.81
C ASP A 383 1.79 4.88 1.84
N THR A 384 2.89 5.61 1.72
CA THR A 384 4.17 5.58 2.43
C THR A 384 5.26 4.73 1.77
N ILE A 385 4.92 3.76 0.93
CA ILE A 385 5.85 2.83 0.28
C ILE A 385 5.68 2.84 -1.24
N ILE A 386 4.43 2.92 -1.73
CA ILE A 386 4.11 2.83 -3.14
C ILE A 386 3.37 4.08 -3.56
N ASP A 387 3.78 4.65 -4.68
CA ASP A 387 3.16 5.83 -5.27
C ASP A 387 1.73 5.53 -5.71
N THR A 388 0.82 6.43 -5.41
CA THR A 388 -0.59 6.30 -5.82
C THR A 388 -0.72 6.17 -7.34
N LYS A 389 0.15 6.85 -8.11
CA LYS A 389 0.21 6.74 -9.57
C LYS A 389 0.49 5.29 -10.02
N TYR A 390 1.43 4.60 -9.38
CA TYR A 390 1.77 3.22 -9.74
C TYR A 390 0.74 2.22 -9.20
N MET A 391 0.23 2.40 -7.98
CA MET A 391 -0.87 1.56 -7.46
C MET A 391 -2.08 1.56 -8.38
N SER A 392 -2.48 2.72 -8.88
CA SER A 392 -3.66 2.90 -9.74
C SER A 392 -3.40 2.61 -11.23
N GLY A 393 -2.12 2.43 -11.60
CA GLY A 393 -1.71 2.28 -12.99
C GLY A 393 -1.83 3.58 -13.80
N GLY A 394 -1.61 4.75 -13.18
CA GLY A 394 -1.46 6.02 -13.87
C GLY A 394 -2.40 7.15 -13.47
N ALA A 395 -3.07 7.07 -12.30
CA ALA A 395 -3.84 8.21 -11.81
C ALA A 395 -2.93 9.42 -11.56
N ASN A 396 -3.30 10.57 -12.11
CA ASN A 396 -2.64 11.83 -11.80
C ASN A 396 -2.96 12.20 -10.34
N CYS A 397 -1.91 12.51 -9.58
CA CYS A 397 -2.01 12.86 -8.18
C CYS A 397 -1.31 14.18 -7.92
N ALA A 398 -1.88 15.01 -7.03
CA ALA A 398 -1.17 16.13 -6.45
C ALA A 398 -0.02 15.59 -5.59
N LYS A 399 1.05 16.37 -5.46
CA LYS A 399 2.11 16.06 -4.52
C LYS A 399 1.59 16.03 -3.09
N TYR A 400 2.28 15.31 -2.20
CA TYR A 400 1.90 15.24 -0.80
C TYR A 400 1.72 16.65 -0.20
N LEU A 401 0.64 16.85 0.55
CA LEU A 401 0.22 18.14 1.14
C LEU A 401 -0.09 19.28 0.15
N GLN A 402 -0.04 19.05 -1.16
CA GLN A 402 -0.41 20.06 -2.16
C GLN A 402 -1.73 19.69 -2.84
N ALA A 403 -2.49 20.69 -3.28
CA ALA A 403 -3.61 20.48 -4.19
C ALA A 403 -3.10 20.24 -5.62
N HIS A 404 -3.89 19.61 -6.46
CA HIS A 404 -3.55 19.41 -7.87
C HIS A 404 -3.35 20.76 -8.56
N ASP A 405 -2.22 20.95 -9.29
CA ASP A 405 -1.84 22.23 -9.90
C ASP A 405 -2.76 22.68 -11.02
N ASP A 406 -3.51 21.76 -11.64
CA ASP A 406 -4.37 22.00 -12.79
C ASP A 406 -5.85 21.85 -12.42
N TRP A 407 -6.40 22.90 -11.76
CA TRP A 407 -7.82 22.97 -11.39
C TRP A 407 -8.76 22.99 -12.59
N ASP A 408 -8.29 23.40 -13.78
CA ASP A 408 -9.09 23.37 -15.02
C ASP A 408 -9.40 21.92 -15.43
N ASN A 409 -8.59 20.96 -15.03
CA ASN A 409 -8.84 19.53 -15.29
C ASN A 409 -9.99 18.94 -14.47
N ILE A 410 -10.40 19.55 -13.36
CA ILE A 410 -11.57 19.12 -12.57
C ILE A 410 -12.82 19.05 -13.45
N TYR A 411 -12.94 19.94 -14.42
CA TYR A 411 -14.11 20.06 -15.29
C TYR A 411 -13.93 19.37 -16.65
N THR A 412 -12.73 18.87 -16.96
CA THR A 412 -12.39 18.28 -18.26
C THR A 412 -12.03 16.80 -18.17
N GLN A 413 -12.75 16.06 -17.35
CA GLN A 413 -12.50 14.62 -17.20
C GLN A 413 -12.51 13.90 -18.54
N LYS A 414 -11.56 13.01 -18.74
CA LYS A 414 -11.40 12.23 -19.98
C LYS A 414 -12.54 11.23 -20.20
N ILE A 415 -13.19 10.80 -19.10
CA ILE A 415 -14.29 9.82 -19.11
C ILE A 415 -15.60 10.58 -18.91
N LYS A 416 -16.56 10.34 -19.82
CA LYS A 416 -17.90 10.95 -19.78
C LYS A 416 -18.94 9.87 -19.49
N ASP A 417 -18.90 9.31 -18.30
CA ASP A 417 -19.83 8.29 -17.80
C ASP A 417 -20.91 8.84 -16.85
N GLY A 418 -20.87 10.15 -16.58
CA GLY A 418 -21.78 10.83 -15.65
C GLY A 418 -21.32 10.76 -14.20
N HIS A 419 -20.07 10.30 -13.93
CA HIS A 419 -19.43 10.27 -12.63
C HIS A 419 -18.29 11.29 -12.59
N ASN A 420 -18.14 11.99 -11.45
CA ASN A 420 -16.98 12.81 -11.17
C ASN A 420 -15.86 11.92 -10.60
N HIS A 421 -14.79 11.70 -11.36
CA HIS A 421 -13.64 10.91 -10.95
C HIS A 421 -12.54 11.72 -10.24
N MET A 422 -12.78 13.00 -9.97
CA MET A 422 -11.90 13.82 -9.15
C MET A 422 -12.21 13.61 -7.67
N SER A 423 -11.18 13.42 -6.84
CA SER A 423 -11.36 13.38 -5.38
C SER A 423 -11.92 14.71 -4.87
N TRP A 424 -12.69 14.67 -3.78
CA TRP A 424 -13.32 15.86 -3.18
C TRP A 424 -12.30 16.93 -2.77
N ASP A 425 -11.05 16.54 -2.48
CA ASP A 425 -9.92 17.40 -2.13
C ASP A 425 -9.04 17.77 -3.32
N SER A 426 -9.46 17.42 -4.54
CA SER A 426 -8.77 17.67 -5.80
C SER A 426 -7.33 17.11 -5.88
N LYS A 427 -7.02 16.09 -5.09
CA LYS A 427 -5.66 15.49 -5.05
C LYS A 427 -5.48 14.30 -5.98
N VAL A 428 -6.56 13.66 -6.43
CA VAL A 428 -6.50 12.49 -7.32
C VAL A 428 -7.50 12.64 -8.45
N ASP A 429 -7.01 12.62 -9.69
CA ASP A 429 -7.82 12.44 -10.89
C ASP A 429 -7.88 10.95 -11.25
N ALA A 430 -8.84 10.24 -10.69
CA ALA A 430 -9.02 8.81 -10.95
C ALA A 430 -9.40 8.50 -12.39
N SER A 431 -9.85 9.49 -13.22
CA SER A 431 -10.16 9.29 -14.63
C SER A 431 -8.92 8.90 -15.45
N THR A 432 -7.73 9.17 -14.94
CA THR A 432 -6.45 8.86 -15.59
C THR A 432 -5.87 7.51 -15.14
N ALA A 433 -6.46 6.84 -14.15
CA ALA A 433 -6.08 5.49 -13.74
C ALA A 433 -6.22 4.48 -14.90
N MET A 434 -5.52 3.35 -14.82
CA MET A 434 -5.61 2.30 -15.87
C MET A 434 -7.02 1.70 -15.97
N PHE A 435 -7.73 1.58 -14.84
CA PHE A 435 -9.10 1.09 -14.71
C PHE A 435 -9.94 2.05 -13.86
N PRO A 436 -10.33 3.23 -14.39
CA PRO A 436 -10.96 4.29 -13.59
C PRO A 436 -12.22 3.85 -12.85
N GLU A 437 -13.06 3.04 -13.51
CA GLU A 437 -14.31 2.53 -12.94
C GLU A 437 -14.12 1.39 -11.93
N ASN A 438 -12.90 0.83 -11.82
CA ASN A 438 -12.61 -0.30 -10.97
C ASN A 438 -11.50 -0.01 -9.95
N THR A 439 -11.21 1.30 -9.71
CA THR A 439 -10.18 1.74 -8.77
C THR A 439 -10.80 2.62 -7.69
N TRP A 440 -10.59 2.24 -6.43
CA TRP A 440 -11.00 2.95 -5.22
C TRP A 440 -9.79 3.55 -4.53
N PHE A 441 -9.98 4.70 -3.89
CA PHE A 441 -8.91 5.44 -3.24
C PHE A 441 -9.28 5.76 -1.79
N ILE A 442 -8.34 5.57 -0.86
CA ILE A 442 -8.51 5.87 0.56
C ILE A 442 -7.44 6.89 0.97
N LYS A 443 -7.87 8.12 1.26
CA LYS A 443 -7.00 9.20 1.72
C LYS A 443 -6.37 8.84 3.07
N ASN A 444 -5.09 9.18 3.25
CA ASN A 444 -4.29 8.98 4.48
C ASN A 444 -4.14 7.50 4.90
N LEU A 445 -4.50 6.53 4.05
CA LEU A 445 -4.29 5.13 4.35
C LEU A 445 -2.85 4.74 4.00
N GLN A 446 -2.09 4.41 5.03
CA GLN A 446 -0.72 3.92 4.89
C GLN A 446 -0.68 2.48 4.35
N HIS A 447 0.45 2.05 3.83
CA HIS A 447 0.64 0.73 3.22
C HIS A 447 0.14 -0.43 4.07
N ASN A 448 0.50 -0.43 5.35
CA ASN A 448 0.06 -1.43 6.32
C ASN A 448 -1.20 -1.00 7.12
N GLY A 449 -1.93 0.00 6.63
CA GLY A 449 -3.06 0.61 7.34
C GLY A 449 -4.38 -0.13 7.20
N PHE A 450 -4.47 -1.15 6.35
CA PHE A 450 -5.66 -1.98 6.23
C PHE A 450 -5.92 -2.77 7.51
N ASN A 451 -7.05 -2.46 8.18
CA ASN A 451 -7.37 -3.06 9.46
C ASN A 451 -8.88 -3.20 9.64
N ARG A 452 -9.33 -4.27 10.32
CA ARG A 452 -10.74 -4.55 10.60
C ARG A 452 -11.38 -3.49 11.50
N GLU A 453 -10.63 -2.99 12.47
CA GLU A 453 -11.14 -2.06 13.47
C GLU A 453 -11.35 -0.64 12.91
N ASN A 454 -10.58 -0.24 11.89
CA ASN A 454 -10.66 1.09 11.31
C ASN A 454 -11.61 1.20 10.11
N GLY A 455 -12.19 0.09 9.66
CA GLY A 455 -13.15 0.04 8.54
C GLY A 455 -12.54 0.10 7.14
N SER A 456 -11.21 0.18 6.99
CA SER A 456 -10.57 0.24 5.67
C SER A 456 -10.74 -1.05 4.86
N LEU A 457 -10.92 -2.19 5.53
CA LEU A 457 -11.15 -3.47 4.88
C LEU A 457 -12.58 -3.65 4.34
N GLU A 458 -13.55 -2.80 4.73
CA GLU A 458 -14.94 -2.97 4.31
C GLU A 458 -15.11 -2.88 2.80
N VAL A 459 -14.37 -1.97 2.13
CA VAL A 459 -14.39 -1.86 0.66
C VAL A 459 -13.84 -3.12 0.00
N VAL A 460 -12.76 -3.70 0.52
CA VAL A 460 -12.16 -4.92 -0.04
C VAL A 460 -13.11 -6.11 0.13
N MET A 461 -13.69 -6.26 1.32
CA MET A 461 -14.65 -7.33 1.59
C MET A 461 -15.94 -7.19 0.77
N TRP A 462 -16.40 -5.95 0.53
CA TRP A 462 -17.51 -5.68 -0.37
C TRP A 462 -17.17 -6.08 -1.81
N LEU A 463 -15.98 -5.72 -2.32
CA LEU A 463 -15.50 -6.09 -3.65
C LEU A 463 -15.43 -7.63 -3.82
N LEU A 464 -14.93 -8.35 -2.81
CA LEU A 464 -14.86 -9.81 -2.82
C LEU A 464 -16.23 -10.49 -2.80
N SER A 465 -17.26 -9.80 -2.31
CA SER A 465 -18.65 -10.33 -2.25
C SER A 465 -19.42 -10.19 -3.56
N GLN A 466 -18.90 -9.45 -4.55
CA GLN A 466 -19.67 -9.10 -5.75
C GLN A 466 -19.82 -10.26 -6.73
N ASN A 467 -21.06 -10.45 -7.21
CA ASN A 467 -21.39 -11.46 -8.21
C ASN A 467 -21.19 -10.99 -9.67
N ARG A 468 -21.09 -9.68 -9.87
CA ARG A 468 -20.82 -9.03 -11.15
C ARG A 468 -19.62 -8.11 -10.99
N GLN A 469 -19.01 -7.69 -12.11
CA GLN A 469 -17.95 -6.70 -12.05
C GLN A 469 -18.48 -5.43 -11.34
N PRO A 470 -17.96 -5.08 -10.17
CA PRO A 470 -18.32 -3.82 -9.52
C PRO A 470 -17.66 -2.64 -10.22
N THR A 471 -18.35 -1.51 -10.19
CA THR A 471 -17.81 -0.21 -10.59
C THR A 471 -17.97 0.77 -9.42
N VAL A 472 -17.25 1.85 -9.47
CA VAL A 472 -17.33 2.93 -8.46
C VAL A 472 -18.72 3.55 -8.33
N THR A 473 -19.62 3.26 -9.30
CA THR A 473 -21.03 3.68 -9.29
C THR A 473 -22.00 2.58 -8.84
N THR A 474 -21.51 1.36 -8.56
CA THR A 474 -22.38 0.22 -8.19
C THR A 474 -23.12 0.46 -6.88
N ASP A 475 -22.45 1.00 -5.86
CA ASP A 475 -23.02 1.44 -4.58
C ASP A 475 -22.31 2.73 -4.13
N LYS A 476 -22.66 3.82 -4.79
CA LYS A 476 -22.01 5.12 -4.58
C LYS A 476 -22.33 5.80 -3.23
N GLU A 477 -23.28 5.28 -2.48
CA GLU A 477 -23.63 5.77 -1.15
C GLU A 477 -22.75 5.14 -0.07
N ASN A 478 -22.51 3.82 -0.15
CA ASN A 478 -21.74 3.09 0.85
C ASN A 478 -20.29 2.84 0.42
N PHE A 479 -20.06 2.63 -0.89
CA PHE A 479 -18.76 2.32 -1.47
C PHE A 479 -18.43 3.22 -2.67
N PRO A 480 -18.44 4.56 -2.48
CA PRO A 480 -18.04 5.51 -3.52
C PRO A 480 -16.57 5.32 -3.88
N GLN A 481 -16.12 6.00 -4.93
CA GLN A 481 -14.74 5.90 -5.41
C GLN A 481 -13.69 6.34 -4.36
N PHE A 482 -14.06 7.27 -3.47
CA PHE A 482 -13.15 7.88 -2.51
C PHE A 482 -13.59 7.64 -1.07
N PHE A 483 -12.60 7.42 -0.21
CA PHE A 483 -12.75 7.27 1.23
C PHE A 483 -11.74 8.17 1.96
N LEU A 484 -12.06 8.52 3.19
CA LEU A 484 -11.16 9.22 4.12
C LEU A 484 -10.85 8.31 5.31
N TYR A 485 -9.57 7.99 5.52
CA TYR A 485 -9.10 7.49 6.80
C TYR A 485 -8.77 8.67 7.71
N ASN A 486 -9.59 8.89 8.72
CA ASN A 486 -9.35 9.91 9.74
C ASN A 486 -8.31 9.42 10.73
N THR A 487 -7.12 10.01 10.72
CA THR A 487 -5.97 9.60 11.54
C THR A 487 -6.17 9.81 13.04
N TYR A 488 -7.00 10.79 13.43
CA TYR A 488 -7.33 11.08 14.83
C TYR A 488 -8.37 10.12 15.40
N LYS A 489 -9.43 9.84 14.63
CA LYS A 489 -10.51 8.91 15.04
C LYS A 489 -10.20 7.46 14.73
N LYS A 490 -9.16 7.21 13.93
CA LYS A 490 -8.76 5.89 13.43
C LYS A 490 -9.93 5.14 12.79
N THR A 491 -10.67 5.83 11.92
CA THR A 491 -11.83 5.28 11.21
C THR A 491 -11.83 5.68 9.76
N THR A 492 -12.25 4.76 8.89
CA THR A 492 -12.43 5.00 7.46
C THR A 492 -13.90 5.31 7.18
N LYS A 493 -14.15 6.34 6.39
CA LYS A 493 -15.50 6.74 5.97
C LYS A 493 -15.57 6.91 4.47
N ALA A 494 -16.72 6.52 3.90
CA ALA A 494 -17.08 6.86 2.53
C ALA A 494 -17.23 8.38 2.38
N MET A 495 -16.61 8.94 1.35
CA MET A 495 -16.77 10.36 1.04
C MET A 495 -18.01 10.54 0.16
N PRO A 496 -18.81 11.59 0.43
CA PRO A 496 -20.00 11.81 -0.35
C PRO A 496 -19.68 11.96 -1.85
N TYR A 497 -20.55 11.38 -2.65
CA TYR A 497 -20.44 11.45 -4.10
C TYR A 497 -20.71 12.88 -4.60
N ASP A 498 -19.87 13.36 -5.51
CA ASP A 498 -19.95 14.70 -6.11
C ASP A 498 -19.84 15.89 -5.14
N GLU A 499 -19.33 15.69 -3.94
CA GLU A 499 -19.08 16.77 -2.97
C GLU A 499 -17.68 17.37 -3.13
N VAL A 500 -17.49 18.60 -2.67
CA VAL A 500 -16.24 19.36 -2.75
C VAL A 500 -15.80 19.80 -1.36
N LEU A 501 -14.54 19.60 -1.02
CA LEU A 501 -13.96 20.05 0.25
C LEU A 501 -14.11 21.57 0.38
N GLY A 502 -14.66 22.01 1.51
CA GLY A 502 -14.95 23.43 1.78
C GLY A 502 -16.36 23.89 1.40
N ASP A 503 -17.13 23.12 0.62
CA ASP A 503 -18.55 23.42 0.33
C ASP A 503 -19.45 22.94 1.49
N VAL A 504 -19.41 23.72 2.58
CA VAL A 504 -20.10 23.37 3.84
C VAL A 504 -21.61 23.53 3.74
N ASP A 505 -22.11 24.38 2.85
CA ASP A 505 -23.54 24.61 2.66
C ASP A 505 -24.18 23.71 1.58
N GLY A 506 -23.36 22.94 0.86
CA GLY A 506 -23.82 22.00 -0.18
C GLY A 506 -24.35 22.72 -1.43
N SER A 507 -23.86 23.91 -1.72
CA SER A 507 -24.28 24.71 -2.88
C SER A 507 -23.65 24.27 -4.22
N GLY A 508 -22.62 23.40 -4.15
CA GLY A 508 -21.80 22.97 -5.29
C GLY A 508 -20.65 23.92 -5.61
N ALA A 509 -20.36 24.90 -4.74
CA ALA A 509 -19.26 25.85 -4.92
C ALA A 509 -18.74 26.41 -3.61
N VAL A 510 -17.43 26.31 -3.39
CA VAL A 510 -16.79 26.87 -2.21
C VAL A 510 -16.70 28.39 -2.30
N ASN A 511 -17.27 29.08 -1.34
CA ASN A 511 -17.35 30.54 -1.30
C ASN A 511 -17.39 31.11 0.14
N THR A 512 -17.51 32.42 0.29
CA THR A 512 -17.50 33.08 1.62
C THR A 512 -18.69 32.69 2.51
N ILE A 513 -19.77 32.10 1.96
CA ILE A 513 -20.93 31.66 2.74
C ILE A 513 -20.55 30.40 3.53
N ASP A 514 -19.76 29.52 2.94
CA ASP A 514 -19.24 28.30 3.56
C ASP A 514 -18.32 28.61 4.73
N ALA A 515 -17.36 29.50 4.54
CA ALA A 515 -16.50 29.98 5.61
C ALA A 515 -17.30 30.61 6.77
N ARG A 516 -18.34 31.39 6.45
CA ARG A 516 -19.24 31.94 7.45
C ARG A 516 -20.05 30.88 8.18
N LEU A 517 -20.46 29.80 7.47
CA LEU A 517 -21.17 28.69 8.09
C LEU A 517 -20.22 27.91 9.00
N ALA A 518 -18.99 27.65 8.56
CA ALA A 518 -17.93 27.02 9.37
C ALA A 518 -17.66 27.83 10.65
N LEU A 519 -17.57 29.16 10.57
CA LEU A 519 -17.44 30.04 11.76
C LEU A 519 -18.63 29.93 12.72
N LYS A 520 -19.86 29.79 12.22
CA LYS A 520 -21.05 29.61 13.08
C LYS A 520 -21.02 28.25 13.77
N ILE A 521 -20.55 27.21 13.08
CA ILE A 521 -20.37 25.88 13.65
C ILE A 521 -19.27 25.92 14.73
N ALA A 522 -18.13 26.52 14.44
CA ALA A 522 -17.02 26.72 15.38
C ALA A 522 -17.46 27.50 16.65
N ALA A 523 -18.33 28.47 16.48
CA ALA A 523 -18.91 29.27 17.60
C ALA A 523 -20.05 28.54 18.35
N GLY A 524 -20.40 27.31 17.96
CA GLY A 524 -21.51 26.55 18.56
C GLY A 524 -22.90 27.11 18.28
N GLN A 525 -23.04 28.02 17.32
CA GLN A 525 -24.34 28.62 16.93
C GLN A 525 -25.15 27.69 16.03
N VAL A 526 -24.47 26.78 15.31
CA VAL A 526 -25.06 25.78 14.44
C VAL A 526 -24.41 24.42 14.77
N LYS A 527 -25.24 23.39 14.87
CA LYS A 527 -24.72 21.99 14.99
C LYS A 527 -24.46 21.47 13.59
N ALA A 528 -23.23 21.09 13.32
CA ALA A 528 -22.86 20.52 12.04
C ALA A 528 -23.56 19.16 11.80
N THR A 529 -23.95 18.91 10.56
CA THR A 529 -24.31 17.56 10.06
C THR A 529 -23.03 16.74 9.85
N GLU A 530 -23.19 15.45 9.60
CA GLU A 530 -22.03 14.57 9.32
C GLU A 530 -21.32 14.99 8.02
N THR A 531 -22.07 15.31 6.97
CA THR A 531 -21.52 15.83 5.70
C THR A 531 -20.78 17.16 5.91
N GLN A 532 -21.38 18.09 6.66
CA GLN A 532 -20.73 19.36 6.98
C GLN A 532 -19.42 19.18 7.75
N MET A 533 -19.37 18.19 8.65
CA MET A 533 -18.12 17.83 9.34
C MET A 533 -17.06 17.28 8.38
N LEU A 534 -17.45 16.45 7.40
CA LEU A 534 -16.53 15.89 6.41
C LEU A 534 -15.96 16.95 5.47
N LEU A 535 -16.79 17.93 5.08
CA LEU A 535 -16.41 18.97 4.11
C LEU A 535 -15.83 20.23 4.74
N GLY A 536 -16.12 20.48 6.01
CA GLY A 536 -15.73 21.71 6.71
C GLY A 536 -14.54 21.56 7.66
N ASP A 537 -14.16 20.35 8.04
CA ASP A 537 -12.98 20.00 8.85
C ASP A 537 -11.78 19.84 7.90
N ILE A 538 -11.20 20.97 7.51
CA ILE A 538 -10.17 21.03 6.44
C ILE A 538 -8.85 20.40 6.89
N ASP A 539 -8.49 20.59 8.16
CA ASP A 539 -7.27 20.02 8.75
C ASP A 539 -7.46 18.60 9.30
N GLU A 540 -8.66 18.03 9.14
CA GLU A 540 -9.06 16.66 9.51
C GLU A 540 -8.85 16.32 11.00
N ASN A 541 -8.79 17.35 11.89
CA ASN A 541 -8.59 17.15 13.33
C ASN A 541 -9.86 16.66 14.06
N GLY A 542 -10.97 16.52 13.36
CA GLY A 542 -12.25 16.01 13.86
C GLY A 542 -13.19 17.07 14.39
N THR A 543 -12.87 18.37 14.20
CA THR A 543 -13.70 19.49 14.60
C THR A 543 -13.65 20.62 13.58
N ILE A 544 -14.76 21.29 13.32
CA ILE A 544 -14.74 22.54 12.55
C ILE A 544 -14.42 23.68 13.50
N ALA A 545 -13.27 24.33 13.32
CA ALA A 545 -12.76 25.43 14.10
C ALA A 545 -12.60 26.72 13.26
N THR A 546 -12.07 27.77 13.85
CA THR A 546 -11.80 29.03 13.13
C THR A 546 -10.66 28.88 12.11
N ALA A 547 -9.75 27.91 12.32
CA ALA A 547 -8.68 27.58 11.36
C ALA A 547 -9.28 27.06 10.05
N ASP A 548 -10.23 26.11 10.13
CA ASP A 548 -10.90 25.56 8.95
C ASP A 548 -11.65 26.63 8.16
N ALA A 549 -12.34 27.51 8.85
CA ALA A 549 -13.03 28.63 8.20
C ALA A 549 -12.06 29.57 7.45
N ALA A 550 -10.84 29.75 7.97
CA ALA A 550 -9.81 30.52 7.30
C ALA A 550 -9.28 29.79 6.05
N GLU A 551 -9.12 28.48 6.13
CA GLU A 551 -8.72 27.66 4.97
C GLU A 551 -9.83 27.65 3.90
N ILE A 552 -11.11 27.50 4.28
CA ILE A 552 -12.25 27.61 3.35
C ILE A 552 -12.24 28.96 2.63
N LEU A 553 -11.90 30.07 3.32
CA LEU A 553 -11.75 31.36 2.67
C LEU A 553 -10.62 31.42 1.66
N LYS A 554 -9.50 30.75 1.93
CA LYS A 554 -8.39 30.65 1.00
C LYS A 554 -8.78 29.85 -0.24
N ILE A 555 -9.46 28.72 -0.05
CA ILE A 555 -10.00 27.91 -1.16
C ILE A 555 -10.96 28.78 -2.00
N ALA A 556 -11.91 29.48 -1.36
CA ALA A 556 -12.86 30.37 -2.02
C ALA A 556 -12.20 31.53 -2.78
N ALA A 557 -11.02 31.97 -2.36
CA ALA A 557 -10.23 33.03 -3.00
C ALA A 557 -9.30 32.50 -4.10
N GLY A 558 -9.27 31.18 -4.35
CA GLY A 558 -8.31 30.55 -5.27
C GLY A 558 -6.86 30.60 -4.77
N ILE A 559 -6.67 30.71 -3.44
CA ILE A 559 -5.36 30.69 -2.80
C ILE A 559 -5.14 29.27 -2.27
N TYR A 560 -4.37 28.48 -3.00
CA TYR A 560 -4.05 27.10 -2.65
C TYR A 560 -2.63 27.01 -2.07
N PHE A 561 -2.43 26.08 -1.14
CA PHE A 561 -1.14 25.80 -0.51
C PHE A 561 -0.71 24.38 -0.83
#